data_f235ed6f752e1e07310afe67d259cdd5
#
_entry.id   f235ed6f752e1e07310afe67d259cdd5
#
_cell.length_a   1.000
_cell.length_b   1.000
_cell.length_c   1.000
_cell.angle_alpha   90.00
_cell.angle_beta   90.00
_cell.angle_gamma   90.00
#
_symmetry.space_group_name_H-M   'P 1'
#
loop_
_entity.id
_entity.type
_entity.pdbx_description
1 polymer ?
#
loop_
_entity_poly.entity_id
_entity_poly.type
_entity_poly.pdbx_seq_one_letter_code
_entity_poly.pdbx_strand_id
1 'polypeptide(L)'
;MIDLHCHILPELDDGSQSLEESLAMARMAVNSGVRAMAATPHCMGERAEEVYGTWSLLRQALEETGVPLKLYPGMEIFGTPDTARLLREGKLFTLNGSRYPLIEFAFQSSGEEETLILRSVCRAGFRPLVAHPERYTYLQHDPEIVNRWCRFGCLFQVNRGSLLGRFGGHAQALAYALVERGFAAALASDAHSPRVRTPWMEDVRDLLAQEFSPRCARALLLDNPRKILKDEPITLAEPEWF
;
A
#
# COMPACT_ATOMS: atom_id res chain seq x y z
N MET A 1 -2.65 4.03 14.21
CA MET A 1 -2.52 4.11 12.73
C MET A 1 -2.89 2.77 12.11
N ILE A 2 -3.11 2.73 10.80
CA ILE A 2 -3.35 1.52 9.99
C ILE A 2 -2.33 1.54 8.85
N ASP A 3 -1.58 0.47 8.69
CA ASP A 3 -0.61 0.28 7.62
C ASP A 3 -1.21 -0.66 6.56
N LEU A 4 -1.33 -0.20 5.31
CA LEU A 4 -1.97 -0.95 4.23
C LEU A 4 -1.00 -1.71 3.34
N HIS A 5 0.31 -1.58 3.56
CA HIS A 5 1.33 -2.15 2.71
C HIS A 5 2.54 -2.58 3.53
N CYS A 6 2.68 -3.89 3.77
CA CYS A 6 3.78 -4.46 4.55
C CYS A 6 4.03 -5.94 4.16
N HIS A 7 5.29 -6.29 3.90
CA HIS A 7 5.75 -7.64 3.56
C HIS A 7 6.09 -8.41 4.85
N ILE A 8 5.10 -8.50 5.74
CA ILE A 8 5.26 -9.09 7.08
C ILE A 8 5.11 -10.62 7.10
N LEU A 9 4.56 -11.24 6.04
CA LEU A 9 4.37 -12.69 6.01
C LEU A 9 5.72 -13.40 5.83
N PRO A 10 6.03 -14.41 6.66
CA PRO A 10 7.33 -15.06 6.60
C PRO A 10 7.51 -15.90 5.34
N GLU A 11 8.70 -15.84 4.74
CA GLU A 11 9.18 -16.77 3.70
C GLU A 11 8.35 -16.77 2.39
N LEU A 12 7.57 -15.71 2.11
CA LEU A 12 6.77 -15.63 0.87
C LEU A 12 7.43 -14.82 -0.25
N ASP A 13 8.18 -13.81 0.11
CA ASP A 13 8.82 -12.87 -0.82
C ASP A 13 10.14 -12.32 -0.24
N ASP A 14 10.56 -11.14 -0.65
CA ASP A 14 11.75 -10.44 -0.14
C ASP A 14 11.50 -9.71 1.20
N GLY A 15 10.35 -9.91 1.82
CA GLY A 15 10.00 -9.39 3.14
C GLY A 15 10.58 -10.22 4.29
N SER A 16 9.76 -10.49 5.29
CA SER A 16 10.15 -11.26 6.48
C SER A 16 10.67 -12.67 6.14
N GLN A 17 11.80 -13.06 6.72
CA GLN A 17 12.46 -14.34 6.42
C GLN A 17 12.17 -15.43 7.47
N SER A 18 11.43 -15.11 8.53
CA SER A 18 11.00 -16.08 9.55
C SER A 18 9.83 -15.55 10.37
N LEU A 19 9.16 -16.47 11.08
CA LEU A 19 8.10 -16.10 12.01
C LEU A 19 8.59 -15.17 13.12
N GLU A 20 9.82 -15.38 13.63
CA GLU A 20 10.42 -14.49 14.64
C GLU A 20 10.62 -13.09 14.08
N GLU A 21 11.06 -12.96 12.83
CA GLU A 21 11.23 -11.67 12.18
C GLU A 21 9.88 -10.98 11.95
N SER A 22 8.85 -11.70 11.52
CA SER A 22 7.48 -11.20 11.43
C SER A 22 6.96 -10.68 12.77
N LEU A 23 7.16 -11.42 13.84
CA LEU A 23 6.78 -10.98 15.19
C LEU A 23 7.58 -9.75 15.66
N ALA A 24 8.86 -9.65 15.30
CA ALA A 24 9.67 -8.47 15.59
C ALA A 24 9.16 -7.25 14.83
N MET A 25 8.81 -7.38 13.54
CA MET A 25 8.17 -6.35 12.74
C MET A 25 6.84 -5.91 13.35
N ALA A 26 5.99 -6.86 13.75
CA ALA A 26 4.70 -6.57 14.36
C ALA A 26 4.84 -5.78 15.67
N ARG A 27 5.78 -6.16 16.56
CA ARG A 27 6.06 -5.42 17.80
C ARG A 27 6.56 -4.00 17.50
N MET A 28 7.44 -3.85 16.51
CA MET A 28 7.94 -2.53 16.10
C MET A 28 6.81 -1.65 15.56
N ALA A 29 5.92 -2.17 14.72
CA ALA A 29 4.74 -1.47 14.23
C ALA A 29 3.84 -1.01 15.38
N VAL A 30 3.54 -1.91 16.34
CA VAL A 30 2.73 -1.58 17.52
C VAL A 30 3.38 -0.50 18.38
N ASN A 31 4.69 -0.57 18.59
CA ASN A 31 5.44 0.42 19.37
C ASN A 31 5.43 1.81 18.69
N SER A 32 5.37 1.86 17.36
CA SER A 32 5.24 3.12 16.61
C SER A 32 3.79 3.64 16.52
N GLY A 33 2.81 2.93 17.13
CA GLY A 33 1.41 3.35 17.16
C GLY A 33 0.52 2.76 16.07
N VAL A 34 1.00 1.80 15.28
CA VAL A 34 0.16 1.00 14.36
C VAL A 34 -0.69 0.02 15.18
N ARG A 35 -1.96 -0.13 14.83
CA ARG A 35 -2.91 -1.04 15.51
C ARG A 35 -3.55 -2.03 14.55
N ALA A 36 -3.45 -1.77 13.26
CA ALA A 36 -3.91 -2.67 12.20
C ALA A 36 -2.96 -2.60 11.01
N MET A 37 -2.81 -3.72 10.31
CA MET A 37 -1.90 -3.85 9.19
C MET A 37 -2.49 -4.80 8.15
N ALA A 38 -2.36 -4.48 6.87
CA ALA A 38 -2.56 -5.42 5.79
C ALA A 38 -1.23 -6.11 5.47
N ALA A 39 -1.23 -7.43 5.49
CA ALA A 39 -0.12 -8.23 5.01
C ALA A 39 -0.23 -8.33 3.49
N THR A 40 0.74 -7.77 2.77
CA THR A 40 0.67 -7.61 1.32
C THR A 40 1.96 -8.11 0.65
N PRO A 41 2.23 -9.41 0.70
CA PRO A 41 3.38 -9.95 -0.03
C PRO A 41 3.20 -9.75 -1.52
N HIS A 42 4.33 -9.69 -2.26
CA HIS A 42 4.32 -9.71 -3.72
C HIS A 42 3.59 -10.94 -4.25
N CYS A 43 2.69 -10.74 -5.20
CA CYS A 43 1.94 -11.85 -5.79
C CYS A 43 1.66 -11.65 -7.28
N MET A 44 1.98 -12.69 -8.05
CA MET A 44 1.69 -12.77 -9.48
C MET A 44 0.49 -13.69 -9.80
N GLY A 45 -0.33 -14.05 -8.82
CA GLY A 45 -1.64 -14.70 -9.00
C GLY A 45 -1.76 -16.18 -8.68
N GLU A 46 -0.67 -16.94 -8.58
CA GLU A 46 -0.75 -18.40 -8.39
C GLU A 46 -0.52 -18.87 -6.95
N ARG A 47 -0.31 -17.96 -6.00
CA ARG A 47 0.06 -18.25 -4.61
C ARG A 47 -1.03 -17.85 -3.59
N ALA A 48 -2.28 -17.67 -4.02
CA ALA A 48 -3.34 -17.16 -3.16
C ALA A 48 -3.58 -18.02 -1.90
N GLU A 49 -3.61 -19.37 -2.05
CA GLU A 49 -3.82 -20.28 -0.91
C GLU A 49 -2.65 -20.24 0.07
N GLU A 50 -1.42 -20.17 -0.43
CA GLU A 50 -0.21 -20.07 0.37
C GLU A 50 -0.18 -18.76 1.18
N VAL A 51 -0.50 -17.63 0.53
CA VAL A 51 -0.62 -16.32 1.19
C VAL A 51 -1.65 -16.37 2.31
N TYR A 52 -2.82 -16.95 2.07
CA TYR A 52 -3.86 -17.05 3.08
C TYR A 52 -3.47 -17.98 4.24
N GLY A 53 -2.82 -19.11 3.95
CA GLY A 53 -2.31 -20.04 4.95
C GLY A 53 -1.29 -19.37 5.87
N THR A 54 -0.28 -18.69 5.28
CA THR A 54 0.77 -17.99 6.02
C THR A 54 0.21 -16.80 6.83
N TRP A 55 -0.75 -16.05 6.26
CA TRP A 55 -1.47 -15.00 6.99
C TRP A 55 -2.18 -15.56 8.22
N SER A 56 -2.89 -16.67 8.09
CA SER A 56 -3.62 -17.30 9.19
C SER A 56 -2.66 -17.75 10.30
N LEU A 57 -1.51 -18.32 9.92
CA LEU A 57 -0.47 -18.77 10.83
C LEU A 57 0.13 -17.56 11.62
N LEU A 58 0.50 -16.49 10.93
CA LEU A 58 1.03 -15.30 11.60
C LEU A 58 -0.02 -14.65 12.51
N ARG A 59 -1.29 -14.58 12.08
CA ARG A 59 -2.38 -14.06 12.90
C ARG A 59 -2.53 -14.85 14.21
N GLN A 60 -2.47 -16.17 14.15
CA GLN A 60 -2.49 -17.02 15.35
C GLN A 60 -1.28 -16.75 16.25
N ALA A 61 -0.08 -16.66 15.69
CA ALA A 61 1.15 -16.37 16.47
C ALA A 61 1.11 -14.99 17.16
N LEU A 62 0.48 -13.99 16.53
CA LEU A 62 0.26 -12.67 17.14
C LEU A 62 -0.69 -12.77 18.35
N GLU A 63 -1.75 -13.56 18.25
CA GLU A 63 -2.68 -13.83 19.35
C GLU A 63 -2.00 -14.56 20.51
N GLU A 64 -1.25 -15.63 20.22
CA GLU A 64 -0.52 -16.44 21.22
C GLU A 64 0.59 -15.65 21.94
N THR A 65 1.25 -14.74 21.22
CA THR A 65 2.33 -13.91 21.79
C THR A 65 1.83 -12.59 22.39
N GLY A 66 0.51 -12.33 22.37
CA GLY A 66 -0.11 -11.16 22.93
C GLY A 66 0.26 -9.84 22.24
N VAL A 67 0.68 -9.87 20.95
CA VAL A 67 1.00 -8.67 20.19
C VAL A 67 -0.32 -8.04 19.70
N PRO A 68 -0.69 -6.81 20.15
CA PRO A 68 -2.01 -6.21 19.88
C PRO A 68 -2.06 -5.57 18.47
N LEU A 69 -1.74 -6.33 17.44
CA LEU A 69 -1.80 -5.94 16.03
C LEU A 69 -2.89 -6.71 15.33
N LYS A 70 -3.90 -6.02 14.78
CA LYS A 70 -4.91 -6.63 13.94
C LYS A 70 -4.37 -6.81 12.52
N LEU A 71 -4.19 -8.05 12.10
CA LEU A 71 -3.65 -8.39 10.79
C LEU A 71 -4.79 -8.69 9.81
N TYR A 72 -4.75 -8.06 8.63
CA TYR A 72 -5.68 -8.26 7.52
C TYR A 72 -4.97 -8.92 6.34
N PRO A 73 -5.67 -9.80 5.57
CA PRO A 73 -5.09 -10.38 4.36
C PRO A 73 -5.10 -9.35 3.22
N GLY A 74 -4.12 -9.47 2.34
CA GLY A 74 -3.99 -8.69 1.12
C GLY A 74 -2.86 -9.23 0.25
N MET A 75 -2.59 -8.56 -0.85
CA MET A 75 -1.46 -8.81 -1.74
C MET A 75 -1.01 -7.50 -2.35
N GLU A 76 0.29 -7.35 -2.58
CA GLU A 76 0.80 -6.40 -3.55
C GLU A 76 0.83 -7.10 -4.91
N ILE A 77 -0.14 -6.74 -5.76
CA ILE A 77 -0.36 -7.39 -7.05
C ILE A 77 0.50 -6.73 -8.11
N PHE A 78 1.41 -7.48 -8.74
CA PHE A 78 2.09 -6.98 -9.93
C PHE A 78 1.08 -6.89 -11.09
N GLY A 79 0.83 -5.68 -11.57
CA GLY A 79 -0.17 -5.39 -12.59
C GLY A 79 0.20 -5.99 -13.95
N THR A 80 -0.70 -6.81 -14.49
CA THR A 80 -0.60 -7.44 -15.81
C THR A 80 -1.92 -7.26 -16.58
N PRO A 81 -1.95 -7.48 -17.91
CA PRO A 81 -3.19 -7.46 -18.69
C PRO A 81 -4.28 -8.41 -18.14
N ASP A 82 -3.89 -9.49 -17.45
CA ASP A 82 -4.79 -10.47 -16.85
C ASP A 82 -5.36 -10.06 -15.49
N THR A 83 -4.81 -9.03 -14.84
CA THR A 83 -5.12 -8.65 -13.45
C THR A 83 -6.63 -8.50 -13.23
N ALA A 84 -7.35 -7.82 -14.13
CA ALA A 84 -8.80 -7.63 -14.00
C ALA A 84 -9.59 -8.93 -14.07
N ARG A 85 -9.14 -9.90 -14.86
CA ARG A 85 -9.72 -11.24 -14.97
C ARG A 85 -9.46 -12.05 -13.70
N LEU A 86 -8.22 -12.09 -13.24
CA LEU A 86 -7.81 -12.83 -12.05
C LEU A 86 -8.48 -12.33 -10.78
N LEU A 87 -8.68 -11.00 -10.66
CA LEU A 87 -9.45 -10.41 -9.55
C LEU A 87 -10.91 -10.87 -9.57
N ARG A 88 -11.58 -10.89 -10.73
CA ARG A 88 -12.97 -11.35 -10.85
C ARG A 88 -13.12 -12.85 -10.59
N GLU A 89 -12.10 -13.64 -10.93
CA GLU A 89 -12.05 -15.09 -10.66
C GLU A 89 -11.69 -15.40 -9.19
N GLY A 90 -11.40 -14.39 -8.35
CA GLY A 90 -10.99 -14.59 -6.96
C GLY A 90 -9.60 -15.23 -6.78
N LYS A 91 -8.77 -15.19 -7.85
CA LYS A 91 -7.40 -15.73 -7.82
C LYS A 91 -6.37 -14.76 -7.23
N LEU A 92 -6.74 -13.47 -7.15
CA LEU A 92 -5.97 -12.42 -6.51
C LEU A 92 -6.76 -11.86 -5.35
N PHE A 93 -6.11 -11.57 -4.22
CA PHE A 93 -6.73 -10.97 -3.06
C PHE A 93 -6.61 -9.45 -3.10
N THR A 94 -7.71 -8.80 -2.81
CA THR A 94 -7.75 -7.38 -2.51
C THR A 94 -7.47 -7.14 -1.04
N LEU A 95 -7.31 -5.90 -0.61
CA LEU A 95 -7.13 -5.55 0.79
C LEU A 95 -8.37 -5.94 1.60
N ASN A 96 -8.24 -7.00 2.40
CA ASN A 96 -9.31 -7.58 3.23
C ASN A 96 -10.60 -7.97 2.45
N GLY A 97 -10.47 -8.42 1.19
CA GLY A 97 -11.64 -8.77 0.36
C GLY A 97 -12.49 -7.57 -0.08
N SER A 98 -11.98 -6.35 0.05
CA SER A 98 -12.65 -5.11 -0.37
C SER A 98 -12.56 -4.90 -1.89
N ARG A 99 -13.19 -3.85 -2.42
CA ARG A 99 -13.02 -3.44 -3.83
C ARG A 99 -11.67 -2.82 -4.16
N TYR A 100 -10.74 -2.75 -3.21
CA TYR A 100 -9.47 -2.05 -3.30
C TYR A 100 -8.30 -3.04 -3.44
N PRO A 101 -7.90 -3.46 -4.66
CA PRO A 101 -6.64 -4.15 -4.88
C PRO A 101 -5.48 -3.18 -4.72
N LEU A 102 -4.40 -3.60 -4.05
CA LEU A 102 -3.13 -2.90 -4.05
C LEU A 102 -2.35 -3.38 -5.27
N ILE A 103 -2.00 -2.47 -6.19
CA ILE A 103 -1.37 -2.82 -7.47
C ILE A 103 -0.06 -2.06 -7.62
N GLU A 104 1.01 -2.81 -7.89
CA GLU A 104 2.31 -2.26 -8.26
C GLU A 104 2.63 -2.51 -9.73
N PHE A 105 3.63 -1.78 -10.25
CA PHE A 105 4.15 -1.90 -11.61
C PHE A 105 5.68 -1.83 -11.62
N ALA A 106 6.28 -2.16 -12.77
CA ALA A 106 7.70 -1.96 -12.98
C ALA A 106 8.09 -0.48 -12.81
N PHE A 107 9.23 -0.24 -12.14
CA PHE A 107 9.70 1.13 -11.89
C PHE A 107 10.09 1.88 -13.17
N GLN A 108 10.42 1.16 -14.23
CA GLN A 108 10.79 1.70 -15.53
C GLN A 108 9.81 1.20 -16.59
N SER A 109 9.08 2.13 -17.20
CA SER A 109 8.06 1.88 -18.22
C SER A 109 7.73 3.20 -18.93
N SER A 110 6.79 3.16 -19.87
CA SER A 110 6.19 4.36 -20.48
C SER A 110 4.93 4.86 -19.76
N GLY A 111 4.34 4.04 -18.89
CA GLY A 111 3.06 4.33 -18.23
C GLY A 111 1.82 4.02 -19.08
N GLU A 112 1.97 3.63 -20.34
CA GLU A 112 0.83 3.37 -21.25
C GLU A 112 0.16 2.03 -20.97
N GLU A 113 0.95 0.96 -20.81
CA GLU A 113 0.42 -0.38 -20.49
C GLU A 113 -0.24 -0.37 -19.12
N GLU A 114 0.40 0.23 -18.12
CA GLU A 114 -0.13 0.41 -16.77
C GLU A 114 -1.47 1.15 -16.78
N THR A 115 -1.57 2.18 -17.63
CA THR A 115 -2.82 2.93 -17.84
C THR A 115 -3.95 2.06 -18.37
N LEU A 116 -3.66 1.16 -19.31
CA LEU A 116 -4.64 0.22 -19.87
C LEU A 116 -5.05 -0.83 -18.83
N ILE A 117 -4.09 -1.36 -18.06
CA ILE A 117 -4.35 -2.32 -16.99
C ILE A 117 -5.26 -1.71 -15.92
N LEU A 118 -4.89 -0.55 -15.38
CA LEU A 118 -5.67 0.14 -14.35
C LEU A 118 -7.10 0.46 -14.85
N ARG A 119 -7.24 0.93 -16.08
CA ARG A 119 -8.54 1.17 -16.70
C ARG A 119 -9.38 -0.11 -16.79
N SER A 120 -8.75 -1.25 -17.12
CA SER A 120 -9.42 -2.56 -17.16
C SER A 120 -9.90 -2.98 -15.77
N VAL A 121 -9.07 -2.83 -14.74
CA VAL A 121 -9.41 -3.14 -13.34
C VAL A 121 -10.56 -2.25 -12.86
N CYS A 122 -10.53 -0.94 -13.16
CA CYS A 122 -11.63 -0.03 -12.81
C CYS A 122 -12.94 -0.43 -13.50
N ARG A 123 -12.89 -0.80 -14.79
CA ARG A 123 -14.08 -1.29 -15.53
C ARG A 123 -14.62 -2.61 -14.99
N ALA A 124 -13.78 -3.41 -14.36
CA ALA A 124 -14.20 -4.65 -13.70
C ALA A 124 -14.91 -4.42 -12.36
N GLY A 125 -15.07 -3.16 -11.92
CA GLY A 125 -15.76 -2.77 -10.67
C GLY A 125 -14.85 -2.61 -9.46
N PHE A 126 -13.55 -2.77 -9.61
CA PHE A 126 -12.57 -2.52 -8.55
C PHE A 126 -12.12 -1.06 -8.53
N ARG A 127 -11.52 -0.66 -7.42
CA ARG A 127 -10.94 0.67 -7.26
C ARG A 127 -9.46 0.52 -6.86
N PRO A 128 -8.54 0.45 -7.82
CA PRO A 128 -7.13 0.21 -7.54
C PRO A 128 -6.54 1.22 -6.57
N LEU A 129 -5.80 0.73 -5.56
CA LEU A 129 -4.85 1.50 -4.80
C LEU A 129 -3.48 1.26 -5.44
N VAL A 130 -2.96 2.23 -6.18
CA VAL A 130 -1.64 2.12 -6.82
C VAL A 130 -0.57 2.26 -5.75
N ALA A 131 0.28 1.23 -5.63
CA ALA A 131 1.37 1.22 -4.67
C ALA A 131 2.47 2.19 -5.11
N HIS A 132 2.98 2.96 -4.17
CA HIS A 132 4.17 3.83 -4.28
C HIS A 132 4.41 4.46 -5.67
N PRO A 133 3.43 5.17 -6.27
CA PRO A 133 3.54 5.74 -7.61
C PRO A 133 4.73 6.71 -7.75
N GLU A 134 5.15 7.30 -6.66
CA GLU A 134 6.32 8.19 -6.61
C GLU A 134 7.65 7.49 -6.89
N ARG A 135 7.69 6.15 -6.86
CA ARG A 135 8.89 5.35 -7.18
C ARG A 135 9.00 5.03 -8.67
N TYR A 136 7.94 5.24 -9.46
CA TYR A 136 7.96 4.98 -10.90
C TYR A 136 8.66 6.12 -11.64
N THR A 137 9.77 5.82 -12.33
CA THR A 137 10.59 6.84 -13.01
C THR A 137 9.80 7.59 -14.07
N TYR A 138 8.90 6.93 -14.78
CA TYR A 138 8.04 7.57 -15.78
C TYR A 138 7.05 8.57 -15.17
N LEU A 139 6.55 8.34 -13.94
CA LEU A 139 5.70 9.30 -13.23
C LEU A 139 6.52 10.47 -12.64
N GLN A 140 7.79 10.24 -12.32
CA GLN A 140 8.69 11.33 -11.90
C GLN A 140 8.99 12.28 -13.05
N HIS A 141 9.00 11.79 -14.31
CA HIS A 141 9.21 12.60 -15.52
C HIS A 141 7.92 13.21 -16.06
N ASP A 142 6.80 12.47 -15.97
CA ASP A 142 5.49 12.91 -16.45
C ASP A 142 4.40 12.62 -15.40
N PRO A 143 4.27 13.47 -14.38
CA PRO A 143 3.28 13.29 -13.33
C PRO A 143 1.82 13.49 -13.81
N GLU A 144 1.59 14.05 -15.02
CA GLU A 144 0.24 14.18 -15.58
C GLU A 144 -0.44 12.81 -15.83
N ILE A 145 0.33 11.74 -15.92
CA ILE A 145 -0.19 10.37 -15.97
C ILE A 145 -1.04 10.07 -14.72
N VAL A 146 -0.64 10.57 -13.54
CA VAL A 146 -1.41 10.44 -12.28
C VAL A 146 -2.81 11.05 -12.42
N ASN A 147 -2.93 12.20 -13.11
CA ASN A 147 -4.22 12.83 -13.39
C ASN A 147 -5.14 11.88 -14.16
N ARG A 148 -4.59 11.19 -15.15
CA ARG A 148 -5.35 10.22 -15.98
C ARG A 148 -5.83 9.05 -15.14
N TRP A 149 -4.98 8.48 -14.29
CA TRP A 149 -5.33 7.37 -13.41
C TRP A 149 -6.35 7.78 -12.34
N CYS A 150 -6.22 8.98 -11.78
CA CYS A 150 -7.20 9.53 -10.83
C CYS A 150 -8.59 9.66 -11.47
N ARG A 151 -8.69 10.13 -12.72
CA ARG A 151 -9.96 10.23 -13.46
C ARG A 151 -10.60 8.87 -13.71
N PHE A 152 -9.86 7.77 -13.75
CA PHE A 152 -10.43 6.42 -13.81
C PHE A 152 -10.96 5.93 -12.46
N GLY A 153 -10.66 6.62 -11.37
CA GLY A 153 -11.05 6.26 -10.01
C GLY A 153 -9.94 5.58 -9.20
N CYS A 154 -8.70 5.51 -9.72
CA CYS A 154 -7.57 5.01 -8.96
C CYS A 154 -7.29 5.87 -7.73
N LEU A 155 -6.80 5.22 -6.70
CA LEU A 155 -6.25 5.81 -5.48
C LEU A 155 -4.74 5.59 -5.44
N PHE A 156 -4.03 6.37 -4.64
CA PHE A 156 -2.58 6.31 -4.56
C PHE A 156 -2.11 6.12 -3.12
N GLN A 157 -1.24 5.14 -2.92
CA GLN A 157 -0.56 4.91 -1.64
C GLN A 157 0.88 5.40 -1.76
N VAL A 158 1.26 6.35 -0.94
CA VAL A 158 2.62 6.91 -0.87
C VAL A 158 3.43 6.15 0.19
N ASN A 159 4.69 5.87 -0.10
CA ASN A 159 5.59 5.20 0.84
C ASN A 159 6.16 6.17 1.88
N ARG A 160 6.21 5.70 3.14
CA ARG A 160 6.94 6.37 4.22
C ARG A 160 8.39 6.70 3.82
N GLY A 161 9.09 5.71 3.25
CA GLY A 161 10.48 5.87 2.84
C GLY A 161 10.70 6.96 1.81
N SER A 162 9.72 7.20 0.92
CA SER A 162 9.78 8.26 -0.09
C SER A 162 9.73 9.65 0.54
N LEU A 163 8.77 9.91 1.44
CA LEU A 163 8.70 11.19 2.14
C LEU A 163 9.97 11.48 2.97
N LEU A 164 10.58 10.43 3.54
CA LEU A 164 11.84 10.54 4.28
C LEU A 164 13.10 10.60 3.39
N GLY A 165 12.95 10.68 2.05
CA GLY A 165 14.06 10.80 1.10
C GLY A 165 14.88 9.53 0.88
N ARG A 166 14.43 8.37 1.38
CA ARG A 166 15.20 7.11 1.32
C ARG A 166 15.31 6.50 -0.08
N PHE A 167 14.45 6.93 -1.02
CA PHE A 167 14.40 6.46 -2.40
C PHE A 167 14.86 7.52 -3.40
N GLY A 168 15.59 8.55 -2.91
CA GLY A 168 16.16 9.63 -3.73
C GLY A 168 15.23 10.85 -3.88
N GLY A 169 15.84 11.95 -4.35
CA GLY A 169 15.17 13.25 -4.38
C GLY A 169 13.98 13.33 -5.33
N HIS A 170 13.99 12.63 -6.47
CA HIS A 170 12.86 12.61 -7.40
C HIS A 170 11.65 11.91 -6.81
N ALA A 171 11.85 10.75 -6.18
CA ALA A 171 10.78 10.04 -5.48
C ALA A 171 10.23 10.87 -4.31
N GLN A 172 11.11 11.54 -3.55
CA GLN A 172 10.70 12.43 -2.45
C GLN A 172 9.86 13.60 -2.97
N ALA A 173 10.32 14.28 -4.01
CA ALA A 173 9.61 15.42 -4.60
C ALA A 173 8.20 15.03 -5.09
N LEU A 174 8.08 13.90 -5.80
CA LEU A 174 6.77 13.42 -6.24
C LEU A 174 5.90 12.95 -5.07
N ALA A 175 6.47 12.31 -4.04
CA ALA A 175 5.74 11.93 -2.82
C ALA A 175 5.10 13.16 -2.13
N TYR A 176 5.88 14.23 -1.95
CA TYR A 176 5.37 15.50 -1.40
C TYR A 176 4.26 16.07 -2.27
N ALA A 177 4.48 16.15 -3.60
CA ALA A 177 3.48 16.67 -4.53
C ALA A 177 2.17 15.87 -4.51
N LEU A 178 2.22 14.53 -4.42
CA LEU A 178 1.04 13.68 -4.32
C LEU A 178 0.23 13.94 -3.04
N VAL A 179 0.91 14.18 -1.91
CA VAL A 179 0.26 14.52 -0.64
C VAL A 179 -0.31 15.95 -0.67
N GLU A 180 0.50 16.92 -1.06
CA GLU A 180 0.15 18.36 -1.08
C GLU A 180 -1.03 18.64 -1.99
N ARG A 181 -1.03 18.05 -3.20
CA ARG A 181 -2.08 18.21 -4.20
C ARG A 181 -3.33 17.35 -3.94
N GLY A 182 -3.35 16.53 -2.89
CA GLY A 182 -4.51 15.74 -2.49
C GLY A 182 -4.75 14.45 -3.29
N PHE A 183 -3.75 13.95 -4.02
CA PHE A 183 -3.84 12.65 -4.72
C PHE A 183 -3.69 11.47 -3.78
N ALA A 184 -2.87 11.59 -2.72
CA ALA A 184 -2.61 10.49 -1.79
C ALA A 184 -3.89 10.09 -1.04
N ALA A 185 -4.24 8.81 -1.09
CA ALA A 185 -5.34 8.22 -0.34
C ALA A 185 -4.87 7.54 0.95
N ALA A 186 -3.66 7.01 0.94
CA ALA A 186 -3.05 6.36 2.10
C ALA A 186 -1.53 6.57 2.09
N LEU A 187 -0.94 6.46 3.28
CA LEU A 187 0.48 6.35 3.45
C LEU A 187 0.78 5.05 4.18
N ALA A 188 1.77 4.30 3.72
CA ALA A 188 2.12 2.99 4.25
C ALA A 188 3.64 2.82 4.42
N SER A 189 4.04 1.80 5.16
CA SER A 189 5.45 1.54 5.44
C SER A 189 6.20 0.93 4.26
N ASP A 190 5.54 0.04 3.54
CA ASP A 190 6.18 -0.85 2.57
C ASP A 190 7.38 -1.56 3.22
N ALA A 191 7.14 -2.07 4.44
CA ALA A 191 8.19 -2.62 5.29
C ALA A 191 8.51 -4.06 4.91
N HIS A 192 9.82 -4.39 4.91
CA HIS A 192 10.32 -5.71 4.55
C HIS A 192 11.09 -6.39 5.68
N SER A 193 11.59 -5.63 6.64
CA SER A 193 12.32 -6.21 7.78
C SER A 193 12.31 -5.27 8.99
N PRO A 194 12.70 -5.75 10.18
CA PRO A 194 12.84 -4.88 11.35
C PRO A 194 14.13 -4.02 11.31
N ARG A 195 14.95 -4.13 10.26
CA ARG A 195 16.28 -3.46 10.16
C ARG A 195 16.31 -2.45 9.01
N VAL A 196 15.84 -2.84 7.84
CA VAL A 196 15.83 -2.01 6.63
C VAL A 196 14.41 -1.99 6.09
N ARG A 197 13.89 -0.80 5.68
CA ARG A 197 12.48 -0.63 5.33
C ARG A 197 11.57 -1.12 6.46
N THR A 198 11.73 -0.50 7.63
CA THR A 198 11.07 -0.93 8.87
C THR A 198 9.61 -0.50 8.94
N PRO A 199 8.72 -1.20 9.69
CA PRO A 199 7.33 -0.83 9.88
C PRO A 199 7.12 0.28 10.94
N TRP A 200 8.14 1.08 11.21
CA TRP A 200 8.07 2.22 12.13
C TRP A 200 7.36 3.39 11.44
N MET A 201 6.22 3.82 11.95
CA MET A 201 5.36 4.83 11.29
C MET A 201 5.24 6.15 12.07
N GLU A 202 5.86 6.25 13.24
CA GLU A 202 5.75 7.44 14.09
C GLU A 202 6.40 8.67 13.44
N ASP A 203 7.59 8.52 12.88
CA ASP A 203 8.35 9.59 12.23
C ASP A 203 7.58 10.23 11.07
N VAL A 204 6.94 9.43 10.23
CA VAL A 204 6.16 9.96 9.10
C VAL A 204 4.81 10.51 9.55
N ARG A 205 4.22 10.00 10.63
CA ARG A 205 3.03 10.62 11.25
C ARG A 205 3.34 12.04 11.67
N ASP A 206 4.47 12.22 12.35
CA ASP A 206 4.89 13.52 12.88
C ASP A 206 5.27 14.48 11.74
N LEU A 207 5.98 13.97 10.71
CA LEU A 207 6.26 14.72 9.50
C LEU A 207 4.98 15.20 8.82
N LEU A 208 4.00 14.31 8.58
CA LEU A 208 2.74 14.69 7.95
C LEU A 208 1.96 15.73 8.76
N ALA A 209 1.99 15.61 10.10
CA ALA A 209 1.30 16.55 10.97
C ALA A 209 1.96 17.94 10.96
N GLN A 210 3.28 18.01 10.84
CA GLN A 210 4.07 19.24 10.85
C GLN A 210 4.08 19.93 9.48
N GLU A 211 4.38 19.19 8.42
CA GLU A 211 4.56 19.76 7.07
C GLU A 211 3.23 20.03 6.35
N PHE A 212 2.20 19.20 6.59
CA PHE A 212 0.90 19.35 5.94
C PHE A 212 -0.20 19.74 6.93
N SER A 213 -0.64 18.83 7.79
CA SER A 213 -1.54 19.10 8.91
C SER A 213 -1.83 17.82 9.73
N PRO A 214 -2.28 17.94 11.00
CA PRO A 214 -2.79 16.80 11.77
C PRO A 214 -4.00 16.12 11.10
N ARG A 215 -4.82 16.86 10.35
CA ARG A 215 -5.95 16.31 9.58
C ARG A 215 -5.47 15.47 8.42
N CYS A 216 -4.44 15.91 7.70
CA CYS A 216 -3.81 15.13 6.62
C CYS A 216 -3.22 13.82 7.17
N ALA A 217 -2.41 13.90 8.23
CA ALA A 217 -1.84 12.71 8.88
C ALA A 217 -2.94 11.70 9.30
N ARG A 218 -4.01 12.18 9.91
CA ARG A 218 -5.15 11.34 10.31
C ARG A 218 -5.86 10.71 9.11
N ALA A 219 -6.08 11.47 8.04
CA ALA A 219 -6.74 10.99 6.83
C ALA A 219 -5.93 9.85 6.19
N LEU A 220 -4.61 10.04 5.99
CA LEU A 220 -3.75 9.11 5.28
C LEU A 220 -3.34 7.88 6.11
N LEU A 221 -3.27 8.01 7.44
CA LEU A 221 -2.78 6.94 8.33
C LEU A 221 -3.91 6.22 9.10
N LEU A 222 -5.14 6.71 9.04
CA LEU A 222 -6.23 6.11 9.84
C LEU A 222 -7.57 6.08 9.10
N ASP A 223 -8.11 7.24 8.70
CA ASP A 223 -9.51 7.31 8.27
C ASP A 223 -9.73 6.65 6.90
N ASN A 224 -8.90 6.97 5.89
CA ASN A 224 -8.97 6.35 4.58
C ASN A 224 -8.54 4.87 4.62
N PRO A 225 -7.41 4.47 5.26
CA PRO A 225 -7.05 3.07 5.42
C PRO A 225 -8.15 2.22 6.06
N ARG A 226 -8.84 2.76 7.07
CA ARG A 226 -9.96 2.07 7.71
C ARG A 226 -11.13 1.84 6.75
N LYS A 227 -11.45 2.84 5.91
CA LYS A 227 -12.50 2.71 4.90
C LYS A 227 -12.14 1.67 3.84
N ILE A 228 -10.88 1.64 3.39
CA ILE A 228 -10.37 0.63 2.45
C ILE A 228 -10.59 -0.78 3.01
N LEU A 229 -10.14 -1.04 4.25
CA LEU A 229 -10.27 -2.35 4.87
C LEU A 229 -11.72 -2.76 5.17
N LYS A 230 -12.65 -1.82 5.21
CA LYS A 230 -14.08 -2.05 5.44
C LYS A 230 -14.93 -2.05 4.18
N ASP A 231 -14.32 -1.93 3.02
CA ASP A 231 -15.00 -1.75 1.73
C ASP A 231 -15.94 -0.53 1.70
N GLU A 232 -15.65 0.50 2.49
CA GLU A 232 -16.40 1.75 2.51
C GLU A 232 -15.90 2.68 1.38
N PRO A 233 -16.78 3.51 0.77
CA PRO A 233 -16.37 4.43 -0.26
C PRO A 233 -15.45 5.53 0.29
N ILE A 234 -14.39 5.83 -0.45
CA ILE A 234 -13.50 6.97 -0.19
C ILE A 234 -13.89 8.09 -1.13
N THR A 235 -14.14 9.25 -0.56
CA THR A 235 -14.27 10.51 -1.29
C THR A 235 -13.07 11.36 -0.94
N LEU A 236 -12.14 11.54 -1.88
CA LEU A 236 -11.10 12.55 -1.79
C LEU A 236 -11.68 13.89 -2.25
N ALA A 237 -11.15 14.98 -1.73
CA ALA A 237 -11.38 16.29 -2.34
C ALA A 237 -10.85 16.28 -3.78
N GLU A 238 -11.35 17.18 -4.62
CA GLU A 238 -10.79 17.35 -5.96
C GLU A 238 -9.31 17.73 -5.81
N PRO A 239 -8.39 16.97 -6.44
CA PRO A 239 -6.97 17.24 -6.30
C PRO A 239 -6.58 18.49 -7.11
N GLU A 240 -5.49 19.11 -6.71
CA GLU A 240 -4.81 20.08 -7.55
C GLU A 240 -4.03 19.35 -8.65
N TRP A 241 -4.54 19.40 -9.89
CA TRP A 241 -3.97 18.67 -11.03
C TRP A 241 -2.52 19.06 -11.33
N PHE A 242 -1.70 18.09 -11.78
CA PHE A 242 -0.35 18.34 -12.27
C PHE A 242 -0.34 19.16 -13.55
#